data_6a0725e18f06cd13f8facf554de1caa6
#
_entry.id   6a0725e18f06cd13f8facf554de1caa6
#
_cell.length_a   1.000
_cell.length_b   1.000
_cell.length_c   1.000
_cell.angle_alpha   90.00
_cell.angle_beta   90.00
_cell.angle_gamma   90.00
#
_symmetry.space_group_name_H-M   'P 1'
#
loop_
_entity.id
_entity.type
_entity.pdbx_description
1 polymer ?
#
loop_
_entity_poly.entity_id
_entity_poly.type
_entity_poly.pdbx_seq_one_letter_code
_entity_poly.pdbx_strand_id
1 'polypeptide(L)'
;MKEQSIYSYYRFGYNYRIFTENITKKKVKNVTRRIADHLKERKKYSLPVTSQIIIEPLEEIMEKLSHIDEESIISEEIATELENLIKKADPALDSELQLKKVYLLTSKRFEVTVLLEDSKSLLAKDTWQKLTINAQNDFNFACQCIALNLGTSSAFHIMRAVEEMVKQLYFHYVKTNRLQKPMWGPMVEKLKNKKKPKPSQSLIDHLDNIRKNYRNPTQHPEKFYDIDEAQDLLHTSIVAINEISRQIGQS
;
A
#
# COMPACT_ATOMS: atom_id res chain seq x y z
N MET A 1 -1.22 -1.46 5.95
CA MET A 1 -2.03 -2.48 5.23
C MET A 1 -1.20 -3.75 5.08
N LYS A 2 -1.80 -4.93 5.17
CA LYS A 2 -1.10 -6.19 4.86
C LYS A 2 -1.46 -6.57 3.44
N GLU A 3 -0.48 -6.68 2.57
CA GLU A 3 -0.67 -7.19 1.22
C GLU A 3 -0.98 -8.68 1.27
N GLN A 4 -1.94 -9.12 0.49
CA GLN A 4 -2.29 -10.52 0.35
C GLN A 4 -2.75 -10.82 -1.08
N SER A 5 -2.07 -11.74 -1.74
CA SER A 5 -2.41 -12.15 -3.09
C SER A 5 -3.77 -12.85 -3.14
N ILE A 6 -4.60 -12.51 -4.13
CA ILE A 6 -5.86 -13.22 -4.43
C ILE A 6 -5.59 -14.71 -4.67
N TYR A 7 -4.44 -15.05 -5.26
CA TYR A 7 -4.03 -16.43 -5.45
C TYR A 7 -3.95 -17.23 -4.14
N SER A 8 -3.61 -16.57 -3.01
CA SER A 8 -3.56 -17.25 -1.72
C SER A 8 -4.95 -17.68 -1.23
N TYR A 9 -6.01 -16.91 -1.51
CA TYR A 9 -7.40 -17.32 -1.23
C TYR A 9 -7.84 -18.45 -2.16
N TYR A 10 -7.53 -18.36 -3.46
CA TYR A 10 -7.79 -19.44 -4.39
C TYR A 10 -7.11 -20.74 -3.95
N ARG A 11 -5.82 -20.67 -3.60
CA ARG A 11 -5.06 -21.84 -3.13
C ARG A 11 -5.62 -22.42 -1.82
N PHE A 12 -6.02 -21.57 -0.89
CA PHE A 12 -6.67 -22.02 0.34
C PHE A 12 -7.97 -22.78 0.04
N GLY A 13 -8.86 -22.23 -0.78
CA GLY A 13 -10.11 -22.88 -1.18
C GLY A 13 -9.87 -24.19 -1.94
N TYR A 14 -8.89 -24.20 -2.86
CA TYR A 14 -8.49 -25.43 -3.56
C TYR A 14 -7.98 -26.51 -2.59
N ASN A 15 -7.06 -26.16 -1.69
CA ASN A 15 -6.52 -27.07 -0.69
C ASN A 15 -7.61 -27.58 0.26
N TYR A 16 -8.53 -26.71 0.65
CA TYR A 16 -9.69 -27.09 1.46
C TYR A 16 -10.59 -28.12 0.74
N ARG A 17 -10.92 -27.87 -0.53
CA ARG A 17 -11.73 -28.78 -1.34
C ARG A 17 -11.11 -30.17 -1.48
N ILE A 18 -9.81 -30.24 -1.77
CA ILE A 18 -9.10 -31.53 -1.94
C ILE A 18 -8.70 -32.19 -0.63
N PHE A 19 -8.97 -31.55 0.51
CA PHE A 19 -8.54 -32.02 1.82
C PHE A 19 -9.02 -33.45 2.09
N THR A 20 -10.30 -33.74 1.82
CA THR A 20 -10.92 -35.06 1.98
C THR A 20 -10.97 -35.87 0.70
N GLU A 21 -10.54 -35.32 -0.45
CA GLU A 21 -10.61 -36.01 -1.73
C GLU A 21 -9.78 -37.30 -1.76
N ASN A 22 -10.44 -38.44 -2.00
CA ASN A 22 -9.83 -39.77 -2.00
C ASN A 22 -9.05 -40.09 -0.72
N ILE A 23 -9.51 -39.62 0.42
CA ILE A 23 -8.78 -39.68 1.69
C ILE A 23 -8.54 -41.13 2.12
N THR A 24 -9.51 -42.03 1.90
CA THR A 24 -9.42 -43.47 2.21
C THR A 24 -8.31 -44.21 1.45
N LYS A 25 -7.76 -43.59 0.39
CA LYS A 25 -6.66 -44.16 -0.41
C LYS A 25 -5.32 -43.49 -0.14
N LYS A 26 -5.26 -42.59 0.84
CA LYS A 26 -4.05 -41.82 1.14
C LYS A 26 -3.21 -42.49 2.25
N LYS A 27 -1.90 -42.37 2.12
CA LYS A 27 -0.97 -42.77 3.18
C LYS A 27 -1.05 -41.78 4.35
N VAL A 28 -0.82 -42.29 5.56
CA VAL A 28 -0.80 -41.50 6.80
C VAL A 28 0.03 -40.24 6.65
N LYS A 29 1.28 -40.32 6.18
CA LYS A 29 2.17 -39.17 5.97
C LYS A 29 1.57 -38.05 5.11
N ASN A 30 0.76 -38.42 4.10
CA ASN A 30 0.14 -37.45 3.21
C ASN A 30 -1.04 -36.75 3.88
N VAL A 31 -1.79 -37.45 4.71
CA VAL A 31 -2.91 -36.88 5.48
C VAL A 31 -2.37 -35.95 6.57
N THR A 32 -1.39 -36.38 7.34
CA THR A 32 -0.72 -35.58 8.37
C THR A 32 -0.18 -34.28 7.79
N ARG A 33 0.50 -34.34 6.64
CA ARG A 33 1.00 -33.15 5.95
C ARG A 33 -0.14 -32.20 5.54
N ARG A 34 -1.24 -32.72 5.00
CA ARG A 34 -2.40 -31.91 4.62
C ARG A 34 -3.02 -31.19 5.82
N ILE A 35 -3.15 -31.91 6.97
CA ILE A 35 -3.66 -31.31 8.20
C ILE A 35 -2.71 -30.19 8.67
N ALA A 36 -1.41 -30.45 8.73
CA ALA A 36 -0.42 -29.46 9.15
C ALA A 36 -0.42 -28.21 8.23
N ASP A 37 -0.45 -28.42 6.92
CA ASP A 37 -0.52 -27.34 5.94
C ASP A 37 -1.80 -26.51 6.12
N HIS A 38 -2.95 -27.16 6.31
CA HIS A 38 -4.22 -26.47 6.54
C HIS A 38 -4.20 -25.65 7.83
N LEU A 39 -3.74 -26.20 8.94
CA LEU A 39 -3.60 -25.49 10.22
C LEU A 39 -2.66 -24.28 10.12
N LYS A 40 -1.61 -24.38 9.32
CA LYS A 40 -0.67 -23.27 9.05
C LYS A 40 -1.29 -22.20 8.16
N GLU A 41 -1.93 -22.58 7.06
CA GLU A 41 -2.50 -21.63 6.09
C GLU A 41 -3.65 -20.84 6.67
N ARG A 42 -4.58 -21.46 7.42
CA ARG A 42 -5.74 -20.76 7.97
C ARG A 42 -5.39 -19.60 8.89
N LYS A 43 -4.25 -19.65 9.60
CA LYS A 43 -3.80 -18.53 10.45
C LYS A 43 -3.68 -17.20 9.70
N LYS A 44 -3.58 -17.27 8.35
CA LYS A 44 -3.47 -16.10 7.48
C LYS A 44 -4.81 -15.39 7.26
N TYR A 45 -5.95 -16.08 7.46
CA TYR A 45 -7.25 -15.61 6.98
C TYR A 45 -8.19 -15.11 8.06
N SER A 46 -7.81 -15.15 9.33
CA SER A 46 -8.65 -14.70 10.45
C SER A 46 -10.07 -15.28 10.36
N LEU A 47 -10.18 -16.60 10.51
CA LEU A 47 -11.42 -17.37 10.48
C LEU A 47 -11.72 -17.91 11.91
N PRO A 48 -12.20 -17.07 12.86
CA PRO A 48 -12.30 -17.47 14.25
C PRO A 48 -13.31 -18.59 14.49
N VAL A 49 -14.48 -18.54 13.86
CA VAL A 49 -15.55 -19.54 14.06
C VAL A 49 -15.14 -20.89 13.47
N THR A 50 -14.71 -20.90 12.23
CA THR A 50 -14.18 -22.12 11.59
C THR A 50 -13.00 -22.70 12.39
N SER A 51 -12.12 -21.82 12.88
CA SER A 51 -10.98 -22.22 13.70
C SER A 51 -11.40 -22.94 14.97
N GLN A 52 -12.41 -22.44 15.65
CA GLN A 52 -12.93 -23.01 16.88
C GLN A 52 -13.54 -24.40 16.67
N ILE A 53 -14.10 -24.66 15.48
CA ILE A 53 -14.68 -25.96 15.14
C ILE A 53 -13.61 -27.00 14.81
N ILE A 54 -12.51 -26.62 14.12
CA ILE A 54 -11.61 -27.57 13.49
C ILE A 54 -10.28 -27.79 14.19
N ILE A 55 -9.79 -26.84 15.03
CA ILE A 55 -8.42 -26.94 15.55
C ILE A 55 -8.25 -28.16 16.44
N GLU A 56 -8.98 -28.19 17.54
CA GLU A 56 -8.88 -29.23 18.55
C GLU A 56 -9.12 -30.63 17.94
N PRO A 57 -10.21 -30.87 17.15
CA PRO A 57 -10.38 -32.15 16.50
C PRO A 57 -9.28 -32.52 15.49
N LEU A 58 -8.72 -31.56 14.74
CA LEU A 58 -7.61 -31.89 13.84
C LEU A 58 -6.32 -32.22 14.58
N GLU A 59 -6.07 -31.60 15.74
CA GLU A 59 -4.93 -31.90 16.60
C GLU A 59 -5.07 -33.31 17.21
N GLU A 60 -6.27 -33.68 17.65
CA GLU A 60 -6.59 -35.03 18.13
C GLU A 60 -6.38 -36.11 17.04
N ILE A 61 -6.84 -35.83 15.81
CA ILE A 61 -6.63 -36.72 14.67
C ILE A 61 -5.12 -36.82 14.35
N MET A 62 -4.37 -35.74 14.41
CA MET A 62 -2.92 -35.78 14.22
C MET A 62 -2.21 -36.62 15.28
N GLU A 63 -2.65 -36.54 16.52
CA GLU A 63 -2.14 -37.41 17.60
C GLU A 63 -2.42 -38.89 17.31
N LYS A 64 -3.64 -39.26 16.93
CA LYS A 64 -3.99 -40.62 16.49
C LYS A 64 -3.08 -41.11 15.35
N LEU A 65 -2.87 -40.26 14.33
CA LEU A 65 -2.02 -40.56 13.18
C LEU A 65 -0.54 -40.73 13.55
N SER A 66 -0.06 -40.07 14.60
CA SER A 66 1.34 -40.17 15.04
C SER A 66 1.72 -41.56 15.56
N HIS A 67 0.74 -42.36 15.94
CA HIS A 67 0.92 -43.71 16.44
C HIS A 67 0.79 -44.81 15.35
N ILE A 68 0.54 -44.39 14.08
CA ILE A 68 0.34 -45.27 12.93
C ILE A 68 1.54 -45.17 11.99
N ASP A 69 1.92 -46.29 11.34
CA ASP A 69 3.01 -46.28 10.35
C ASP A 69 2.71 -45.31 9.22
N GLU A 70 3.63 -44.40 8.96
CA GLU A 70 3.50 -43.32 7.97
C GLU A 70 3.24 -43.79 6.53
N GLU A 71 3.72 -45.00 6.21
CA GLU A 71 3.55 -45.60 4.88
C GLU A 71 2.25 -46.38 4.72
N SER A 72 1.54 -46.66 5.83
CA SER A 72 0.24 -47.31 5.79
C SER A 72 -0.86 -46.41 5.22
N ILE A 73 -1.93 -47.05 4.72
CA ILE A 73 -3.13 -46.31 4.28
C ILE A 73 -3.95 -45.97 5.53
N ILE A 74 -4.52 -44.77 5.55
CA ILE A 74 -5.39 -44.30 6.64
C ILE A 74 -6.60 -45.23 6.81
N SER A 75 -7.01 -45.49 8.06
CA SER A 75 -8.19 -46.30 8.35
C SER A 75 -9.48 -45.58 7.89
N GLU A 76 -10.50 -46.38 7.57
CA GLU A 76 -11.80 -45.84 7.17
C GLU A 76 -12.47 -45.04 8.29
N GLU A 77 -12.21 -45.39 9.54
CA GLU A 77 -12.68 -44.67 10.72
C GLU A 77 -12.13 -43.23 10.77
N ILE A 78 -10.82 -43.08 10.66
CA ILE A 78 -10.18 -41.74 10.68
C ILE A 78 -10.56 -40.93 9.42
N ALA A 79 -10.70 -41.59 8.29
CA ALA A 79 -11.16 -40.95 7.05
C ALA A 79 -12.57 -40.38 7.23
N THR A 80 -13.49 -41.15 7.80
CA THR A 80 -14.87 -40.73 8.08
C THR A 80 -14.91 -39.60 9.12
N GLU A 81 -14.07 -39.69 10.16
CA GLU A 81 -13.95 -38.63 11.18
C GLU A 81 -13.53 -37.29 10.55
N LEU A 82 -12.53 -37.29 9.67
CA LEU A 82 -12.08 -36.12 8.91
C LEU A 82 -13.16 -35.55 7.99
N GLU A 83 -13.85 -36.44 7.23
CA GLU A 83 -14.93 -35.99 6.34
C GLU A 83 -16.08 -35.34 7.12
N ASN A 84 -16.47 -35.91 8.26
CA ASN A 84 -17.53 -35.36 9.12
C ASN A 84 -17.10 -34.02 9.75
N LEU A 85 -15.85 -33.89 10.14
CA LEU A 85 -15.32 -32.65 10.68
C LEU A 85 -15.36 -31.53 9.61
N ILE A 86 -14.93 -31.82 8.39
CA ILE A 86 -14.96 -30.84 7.30
C ILE A 86 -16.41 -30.48 6.95
N LYS A 87 -17.31 -31.43 6.83
CA LYS A 87 -18.73 -31.16 6.61
C LYS A 87 -19.37 -30.28 7.71
N LYS A 88 -18.94 -30.46 8.97
CA LYS A 88 -19.39 -29.63 10.09
C LYS A 88 -18.84 -28.20 10.02
N ALA A 89 -17.59 -28.04 9.54
CA ALA A 89 -16.92 -26.74 9.43
C ALA A 89 -17.35 -25.93 8.19
N ASP A 90 -17.80 -26.59 7.13
CA ASP A 90 -18.13 -25.99 5.84
C ASP A 90 -19.09 -24.79 5.94
N PRO A 91 -20.25 -24.89 6.63
CA PRO A 91 -21.17 -23.76 6.75
C PRO A 91 -20.57 -22.56 7.50
N ALA A 92 -19.70 -22.81 8.48
CA ALA A 92 -19.02 -21.76 9.21
C ALA A 92 -17.97 -21.05 8.32
N LEU A 93 -17.18 -21.84 7.57
CA LEU A 93 -16.20 -21.33 6.64
C LEU A 93 -16.86 -20.48 5.55
N ASP A 94 -17.94 -20.99 4.94
CA ASP A 94 -18.69 -20.27 3.91
C ASP A 94 -19.21 -18.93 4.45
N SER A 95 -19.86 -18.94 5.61
CA SER A 95 -20.40 -17.75 6.25
C SER A 95 -19.29 -16.73 6.59
N GLU A 96 -18.16 -17.17 7.12
CA GLU A 96 -17.04 -16.28 7.44
C GLU A 96 -16.41 -15.69 6.18
N LEU A 97 -16.26 -16.47 5.10
CA LEU A 97 -15.71 -15.99 3.84
C LEU A 97 -16.64 -15.01 3.14
N GLN A 98 -17.96 -15.19 3.19
CA GLN A 98 -18.94 -14.24 2.64
C GLN A 98 -18.87 -12.87 3.32
N LEU A 99 -18.48 -12.81 4.60
CA LEU A 99 -18.29 -11.55 5.32
C LEU A 99 -16.97 -10.87 4.98
N LYS A 100 -16.02 -11.55 4.33
CA LYS A 100 -14.73 -10.96 3.94
C LYS A 100 -14.90 -10.12 2.67
N LYS A 101 -14.45 -8.88 2.76
CA LYS A 101 -14.43 -7.97 1.61
C LYS A 101 -13.01 -7.75 1.15
N VAL A 102 -12.79 -7.79 -0.15
CA VAL A 102 -11.53 -7.45 -0.80
C VAL A 102 -11.76 -6.18 -1.61
N TYR A 103 -10.89 -5.19 -1.42
CA TYR A 103 -10.91 -3.96 -2.21
C TYR A 103 -9.89 -4.11 -3.33
N LEU A 104 -10.37 -3.97 -4.56
CA LEU A 104 -9.50 -3.97 -5.74
C LEU A 104 -9.08 -2.55 -6.06
N LEU A 105 -7.79 -2.37 -6.30
CA LEU A 105 -7.26 -1.09 -6.76
C LEU A 105 -7.65 -0.91 -8.24
N THR A 106 -8.25 0.23 -8.56
CA THR A 106 -8.61 0.58 -9.93
C THR A 106 -7.40 1.15 -10.68
N SER A 107 -7.40 1.02 -12.01
CA SER A 107 -6.37 1.60 -12.86
C SER A 107 -6.24 3.12 -12.64
N LYS A 108 -5.01 3.62 -12.75
CA LYS A 108 -4.65 5.04 -12.65
C LYS A 108 -3.85 5.46 -13.89
N ARG A 109 -3.64 6.76 -14.08
CA ARG A 109 -2.69 7.27 -15.10
C ARG A 109 -1.24 6.90 -14.79
N PHE A 110 -0.92 6.78 -13.51
CA PHE A 110 0.33 6.21 -13.03
C PHE A 110 0.13 4.73 -12.69
N GLU A 111 1.14 3.92 -12.88
CA GLU A 111 1.06 2.51 -12.51
C GLU A 111 0.89 2.36 -10.99
N VAL A 112 -0.09 1.56 -10.57
CA VAL A 112 -0.48 1.45 -9.16
C VAL A 112 0.64 0.84 -8.30
N THR A 113 1.39 -0.12 -8.82
CA THR A 113 2.56 -0.70 -8.14
C THR A 113 3.65 0.34 -7.90
N VAL A 114 3.90 1.22 -8.87
CA VAL A 114 4.84 2.33 -8.73
C VAL A 114 4.37 3.31 -7.65
N LEU A 115 3.08 3.66 -7.64
CA LEU A 115 2.52 4.55 -6.63
C LEU A 115 2.64 3.99 -5.20
N LEU A 116 2.52 2.66 -5.03
CA LEU A 116 2.55 2.02 -3.72
C LEU A 116 3.96 1.68 -3.22
N GLU A 117 4.84 1.24 -4.12
CA GLU A 117 6.08 0.56 -3.74
C GLU A 117 7.35 1.30 -4.16
N ASP A 118 7.29 2.07 -5.25
CA ASP A 118 8.47 2.73 -5.83
C ASP A 118 8.19 4.16 -6.31
N SER A 119 7.47 4.95 -5.52
CA SER A 119 7.10 6.33 -5.87
C SER A 119 8.32 7.21 -6.21
N LYS A 120 9.52 6.89 -5.65
CA LYS A 120 10.75 7.61 -5.96
C LYS A 120 11.13 7.56 -7.45
N SER A 121 10.75 6.49 -8.17
CA SER A 121 11.01 6.33 -9.62
C SER A 121 10.22 7.32 -10.49
N LEU A 122 9.19 7.98 -9.94
CA LEU A 122 8.46 9.04 -10.61
C LEU A 122 9.26 10.35 -10.71
N LEU A 123 10.30 10.49 -9.89
CA LEU A 123 11.17 11.66 -9.90
C LEU A 123 12.38 11.44 -10.81
N ALA A 124 12.94 12.54 -11.31
CA ALA A 124 14.17 12.49 -12.09
C ALA A 124 15.33 11.92 -11.24
N LYS A 125 16.33 11.37 -11.95
CA LYS A 125 17.55 10.82 -11.33
C LYS A 125 18.13 11.80 -10.31
N ASP A 126 18.57 11.28 -9.17
CA ASP A 126 19.21 12.01 -8.06
C ASP A 126 18.32 13.07 -7.37
N THR A 127 17.04 13.20 -7.77
CA THR A 127 16.10 14.14 -7.13
C THR A 127 15.68 13.64 -5.75
N TRP A 128 15.40 12.36 -5.60
CA TRP A 128 14.92 11.76 -4.35
C TRP A 128 15.85 12.05 -3.16
N GLN A 129 17.16 11.94 -3.35
CA GLN A 129 18.16 12.14 -2.32
C GLN A 129 18.27 13.61 -1.86
N LYS A 130 17.76 14.55 -2.65
CA LYS A 130 17.74 15.99 -2.32
C LYS A 130 16.48 16.39 -1.55
N LEU A 131 15.45 15.54 -1.50
CA LEU A 131 14.28 15.78 -0.66
C LEU A 131 14.65 15.58 0.82
N THR A 132 14.10 16.44 1.69
CA THR A 132 14.12 16.15 3.13
C THR A 132 13.30 14.89 3.42
N ILE A 133 13.55 14.26 4.56
CA ILE A 133 12.79 13.07 4.98
C ILE A 133 11.29 13.37 5.06
N ASN A 134 10.89 14.57 5.46
CA ASN A 134 9.50 14.98 5.50
C ASN A 134 8.91 15.07 4.08
N ALA A 135 9.63 15.66 3.13
CA ALA A 135 9.19 15.75 1.73
C ALA A 135 9.10 14.35 1.09
N GLN A 136 10.03 13.44 1.39
CA GLN A 136 9.98 12.05 0.93
C GLN A 136 8.74 11.32 1.46
N ASN A 137 8.47 11.46 2.76
CA ASN A 137 7.30 10.84 3.38
C ASN A 137 5.99 11.39 2.80
N ASP A 138 5.87 12.72 2.68
CA ASP A 138 4.68 13.34 2.12
C ASP A 138 4.50 12.99 0.63
N PHE A 139 5.58 12.88 -0.15
CA PHE A 139 5.50 12.42 -1.55
C PHE A 139 5.01 10.97 -1.64
N ASN A 140 5.57 10.07 -0.81
CA ASN A 140 5.11 8.68 -0.73
C ASN A 140 3.62 8.59 -0.35
N PHE A 141 3.20 9.32 0.68
CA PHE A 141 1.79 9.31 1.11
C PHE A 141 0.86 9.87 0.02
N ALA A 142 1.28 10.91 -0.70
CA ALA A 142 0.50 11.43 -1.83
C ALA A 142 0.27 10.35 -2.89
N CYS A 143 1.31 9.62 -3.28
CA CYS A 143 1.24 8.52 -4.25
C CYS A 143 0.33 7.39 -3.76
N GLN A 144 0.49 6.96 -2.50
CA GLN A 144 -0.35 5.93 -1.89
C GLN A 144 -1.83 6.36 -1.82
N CYS A 145 -2.10 7.62 -1.51
CA CYS A 145 -3.45 8.18 -1.51
C CYS A 145 -4.10 8.11 -2.89
N ILE A 146 -3.35 8.38 -3.97
CA ILE A 146 -3.86 8.20 -5.35
C ILE A 146 -4.21 6.75 -5.61
N ALA A 147 -3.30 5.81 -5.29
CA ALA A 147 -3.55 4.38 -5.47
C ALA A 147 -4.84 3.92 -4.78
N LEU A 148 -5.15 4.52 -3.62
CA LEU A 148 -6.31 4.21 -2.78
C LEU A 148 -7.56 5.07 -3.07
N ASN A 149 -7.59 5.87 -4.14
CA ASN A 149 -8.68 6.78 -4.49
C ASN A 149 -8.96 7.90 -3.44
N LEU A 150 -7.95 8.34 -2.72
CA LEU A 150 -8.04 9.38 -1.70
C LEU A 150 -7.50 10.73 -2.26
N GLY A 151 -8.18 11.32 -3.26
CA GLY A 151 -7.72 12.47 -4.02
C GLY A 151 -7.39 13.68 -3.15
N THR A 152 -8.30 14.10 -2.28
CA THR A 152 -8.07 15.25 -1.37
C THR A 152 -6.89 15.01 -0.42
N SER A 153 -6.76 13.81 0.15
CA SER A 153 -5.62 13.47 1.01
C SER A 153 -4.30 13.52 0.24
N SER A 154 -4.30 13.04 -1.01
CA SER A 154 -3.14 13.16 -1.89
C SER A 154 -2.74 14.61 -2.11
N ALA A 155 -3.71 15.49 -2.40
CA ALA A 155 -3.47 16.93 -2.59
C ALA A 155 -2.83 17.58 -1.36
N PHE A 156 -3.28 17.24 -0.14
CA PHE A 156 -2.65 17.73 1.09
C PHE A 156 -1.18 17.30 1.20
N HIS A 157 -0.91 16.04 1.01
CA HIS A 157 0.45 15.50 1.14
C HIS A 157 1.40 16.07 0.07
N ILE A 158 0.97 16.09 -1.19
CA ILE A 158 1.85 16.58 -2.25
C ILE A 158 2.14 18.08 -2.11
N MET A 159 1.18 18.89 -1.65
CA MET A 159 1.41 20.31 -1.40
C MET A 159 2.42 20.54 -0.29
N ARG A 160 2.46 19.71 0.75
CA ARG A 160 3.48 19.76 1.81
C ARG A 160 4.86 19.39 1.28
N ALA A 161 4.95 18.35 0.45
CA ALA A 161 6.21 17.96 -0.18
C ALA A 161 6.78 19.09 -1.05
N VAL A 162 5.94 19.71 -1.89
CA VAL A 162 6.37 20.84 -2.73
C VAL A 162 6.73 22.08 -1.88
N GLU A 163 5.97 22.39 -0.83
CA GLU A 163 6.27 23.53 0.05
C GLU A 163 7.65 23.37 0.72
N GLU A 164 7.99 22.15 1.12
CA GLU A 164 9.33 21.88 1.69
C GLU A 164 10.44 22.09 0.66
N MET A 165 10.22 21.69 -0.59
CA MET A 165 11.17 21.95 -1.68
C MET A 165 11.27 23.45 -2.00
N VAL A 166 10.17 24.18 -1.95
CA VAL A 166 10.18 25.66 -2.08
C VAL A 166 10.98 26.31 -0.96
N LYS A 167 10.91 25.82 0.27
CA LYS A 167 11.77 26.29 1.37
C LYS A 167 13.24 26.04 1.09
N GLN A 168 13.60 24.85 0.58
CA GLN A 168 15.00 24.58 0.20
C GLN A 168 15.48 25.52 -0.88
N LEU A 169 14.69 25.74 -1.94
CA LEU A 169 14.99 26.69 -3.01
C LEU A 169 15.17 28.10 -2.44
N TYR A 170 14.28 28.52 -1.56
CA TYR A 170 14.35 29.82 -0.90
C TYR A 170 15.63 29.98 -0.09
N PHE A 171 15.98 29.02 0.76
CA PHE A 171 17.20 29.08 1.56
C PHE A 171 18.47 28.93 0.72
N HIS A 172 18.40 28.27 -0.43
CA HIS A 172 19.52 28.19 -1.37
C HIS A 172 19.86 29.57 -1.94
N TYR A 173 18.88 30.32 -2.38
CA TYR A 173 19.08 31.62 -3.01
C TYR A 173 19.14 32.81 -2.02
N VAL A 174 18.43 32.75 -0.88
CA VAL A 174 18.32 33.83 0.07
C VAL A 174 19.18 33.54 1.31
N LYS A 175 20.40 34.09 1.35
CA LYS A 175 21.35 33.84 2.45
C LYS A 175 21.19 34.82 3.64
N THR A 176 20.79 36.07 3.36
CA THR A 176 20.62 37.16 4.35
C THR A 176 19.20 37.72 4.29
N ASN A 177 18.80 38.46 5.31
CA ASN A 177 17.49 39.10 5.40
C ASN A 177 16.31 38.13 5.10
N ARG A 178 16.38 36.93 5.70
CA ARG A 178 15.36 35.88 5.55
C ARG A 178 14.04 36.29 6.19
N LEU A 179 12.95 35.73 5.68
CA LEU A 179 11.63 35.87 6.29
C LEU A 179 11.61 35.21 7.67
N GLN A 180 11.02 35.88 8.66
CA GLN A 180 10.83 35.28 9.99
C GLN A 180 9.92 34.04 9.96
N LYS A 181 8.85 34.10 9.13
CA LYS A 181 7.93 32.97 8.88
C LYS A 181 7.93 32.69 7.38
N PRO A 182 8.75 31.74 6.91
CA PRO A 182 8.86 31.43 5.49
C PRO A 182 7.65 30.59 5.05
N MET A 183 6.60 31.24 4.62
CA MET A 183 5.43 30.64 3.96
C MET A 183 5.59 30.71 2.45
N TRP A 184 4.92 29.83 1.71
CA TRP A 184 5.05 29.66 0.26
C TRP A 184 4.97 30.98 -0.51
N GLY A 185 3.85 31.73 -0.37
CA GLY A 185 3.66 32.99 -1.11
C GLY A 185 4.78 34.01 -0.88
N PRO A 186 5.06 34.42 0.36
CA PRO A 186 6.17 35.32 0.68
C PRO A 186 7.53 34.83 0.19
N MET A 187 7.82 33.51 0.24
CA MET A 187 9.07 32.96 -0.29
C MET A 187 9.19 33.13 -1.80
N VAL A 188 8.14 32.75 -2.55
CA VAL A 188 8.11 32.90 -4.02
C VAL A 188 8.23 34.36 -4.42
N GLU A 189 7.50 35.27 -3.76
CA GLU A 189 7.58 36.71 -4.01
C GLU A 189 9.00 37.26 -3.77
N LYS A 190 9.64 36.84 -2.71
CA LYS A 190 11.03 37.26 -2.42
C LYS A 190 12.04 36.72 -3.43
N LEU A 191 11.84 35.48 -3.91
CA LEU A 191 12.64 34.89 -4.99
C LEU A 191 12.43 35.64 -6.32
N LYS A 192 11.18 35.99 -6.66
CA LYS A 192 10.82 36.74 -7.87
C LYS A 192 11.53 38.10 -7.93
N ASN A 193 11.53 38.84 -6.82
CA ASN A 193 12.08 40.17 -6.70
C ASN A 193 13.60 40.21 -6.43
N LYS A 194 14.23 39.04 -6.29
CA LYS A 194 15.66 38.94 -6.02
C LYS A 194 16.49 39.33 -7.26
N LYS A 195 17.59 40.11 -7.05
CA LYS A 195 18.64 40.28 -8.06
C LYS A 195 19.42 38.98 -8.22
N LYS A 196 20.12 38.83 -9.36
CA LYS A 196 20.91 37.60 -9.65
C LYS A 196 21.94 37.35 -8.52
N PRO A 197 22.24 36.10 -8.16
CA PRO A 197 21.61 34.88 -8.68
C PRO A 197 20.20 34.68 -8.12
N LYS A 198 19.29 34.22 -8.98
CA LYS A 198 17.90 33.86 -8.64
C LYS A 198 17.43 32.65 -9.47
N PRO A 199 16.36 31.96 -9.05
CA PRO A 199 15.76 30.88 -9.85
C PRO A 199 15.34 31.36 -11.22
N SER A 200 15.15 30.42 -12.16
CA SER A 200 14.59 30.73 -13.48
C SER A 200 13.18 31.33 -13.35
N GLN A 201 12.85 32.25 -14.24
CA GLN A 201 11.51 32.89 -14.23
C GLN A 201 10.42 31.83 -14.44
N SER A 202 10.67 30.87 -15.33
CA SER A 202 9.75 29.75 -15.60
C SER A 202 9.43 28.95 -14.32
N LEU A 203 10.41 28.61 -13.50
CA LEU A 203 10.17 27.92 -12.23
C LEU A 203 9.37 28.81 -11.26
N ILE A 204 9.70 30.08 -11.13
CA ILE A 204 8.97 31.01 -10.27
C ILE A 204 7.50 31.09 -10.67
N ASP A 205 7.21 31.23 -11.97
CA ASP A 205 5.85 31.31 -12.49
C ASP A 205 5.10 29.98 -12.29
N HIS A 206 5.76 28.85 -12.45
CA HIS A 206 5.20 27.53 -12.18
C HIS A 206 4.83 27.37 -10.70
N LEU A 207 5.73 27.75 -9.78
CA LEU A 207 5.47 27.66 -8.34
C LEU A 207 4.33 28.60 -7.89
N ASP A 208 4.21 29.80 -8.50
CA ASP A 208 3.11 30.73 -8.23
C ASP A 208 1.77 30.19 -8.77
N ASN A 209 1.79 29.52 -9.92
CA ASN A 209 0.64 28.83 -10.49
C ASN A 209 0.15 27.70 -9.57
N ILE A 210 1.04 26.80 -9.14
CA ILE A 210 0.69 25.71 -8.20
C ILE A 210 0.11 26.32 -6.91
N ARG A 211 0.73 27.37 -6.38
CA ARG A 211 0.25 28.04 -5.17
C ARG A 211 -1.17 28.53 -5.32
N LYS A 212 -1.47 29.26 -6.41
CA LYS A 212 -2.78 29.89 -6.62
C LYS A 212 -3.87 28.88 -6.90
N ASN A 213 -3.59 27.89 -7.75
CA ASN A 213 -4.60 27.00 -8.27
C ASN A 213 -4.80 25.74 -7.42
N TYR A 214 -3.83 25.38 -6.61
CA TYR A 214 -3.88 24.15 -5.81
C TYR A 214 -3.62 24.39 -4.33
N ARG A 215 -2.46 24.98 -3.95
CA ARG A 215 -2.10 25.13 -2.53
C ARG A 215 -3.10 25.97 -1.74
N ASN A 216 -3.49 27.12 -2.25
CA ASN A 216 -4.47 27.97 -1.57
C ASN A 216 -5.84 27.29 -1.48
N PRO A 217 -6.42 26.75 -2.57
CA PRO A 217 -7.68 26.01 -2.49
C PRO A 217 -7.63 24.81 -1.53
N THR A 218 -6.54 24.06 -1.50
CA THR A 218 -6.38 22.90 -0.57
C THR A 218 -6.50 23.29 0.90
N GLN A 219 -6.26 24.54 1.27
CA GLN A 219 -6.44 25.04 2.64
C GLN A 219 -7.91 25.34 2.99
N HIS A 220 -8.82 25.34 2.01
CA HIS A 220 -10.24 25.56 2.23
C HIS A 220 -10.98 24.25 2.38
N PRO A 221 -11.82 24.08 3.41
CA PRO A 221 -12.49 22.80 3.70
C PRO A 221 -13.53 22.43 2.63
N GLU A 222 -13.94 23.36 1.79
CA GLU A 222 -14.92 23.17 0.71
C GLU A 222 -14.29 22.54 -0.56
N LYS A 223 -12.95 22.58 -0.71
CA LYS A 223 -12.30 22.01 -1.90
C LYS A 223 -12.09 20.52 -1.74
N PHE A 224 -12.78 19.77 -2.56
CA PHE A 224 -12.53 18.35 -2.80
C PHE A 224 -11.73 18.16 -4.09
N TYR A 225 -10.81 17.23 -4.06
CA TYR A 225 -10.09 16.77 -5.24
C TYR A 225 -10.61 15.39 -5.62
N ASP A 226 -11.10 15.24 -6.83
CA ASP A 226 -11.31 13.93 -7.41
C ASP A 226 -9.96 13.27 -7.75
N ILE A 227 -10.01 12.04 -8.22
CA ILE A 227 -8.77 11.28 -8.46
C ILE A 227 -8.02 11.80 -9.70
N ASP A 228 -8.69 12.36 -10.66
CA ASP A 228 -8.07 12.91 -11.87
C ASP A 228 -7.40 14.24 -11.57
N GLU A 229 -8.06 15.14 -10.85
CA GLU A 229 -7.47 16.38 -10.34
C GLU A 229 -6.22 16.10 -9.47
N ALA A 230 -6.28 15.08 -8.62
CA ALA A 230 -5.14 14.69 -7.76
C ALA A 230 -3.95 14.17 -8.58
N GLN A 231 -4.21 13.43 -9.66
CA GLN A 231 -3.17 12.96 -10.58
C GLN A 231 -2.56 14.09 -11.39
N ASP A 232 -3.36 15.07 -11.82
CA ASP A 232 -2.87 16.29 -12.48
C ASP A 232 -1.95 17.06 -11.54
N LEU A 233 -2.38 17.21 -10.28
CA LEU A 233 -1.58 17.89 -9.27
C LEU A 233 -0.28 17.13 -8.96
N LEU A 234 -0.31 15.80 -8.86
CA LEU A 234 0.90 15.01 -8.68
C LEU A 234 1.88 15.23 -9.85
N HIS A 235 1.39 15.15 -11.09
CA HIS A 235 2.23 15.36 -12.28
C HIS A 235 2.88 16.75 -12.26
N THR A 236 2.10 17.78 -12.04
CA THR A 236 2.56 19.18 -11.96
C THR A 236 3.62 19.35 -10.84
N SER A 237 3.41 18.69 -9.72
CA SER A 237 4.31 18.72 -8.56
C SER A 237 5.63 17.98 -8.83
N ILE A 238 5.59 16.84 -9.54
CA ILE A 238 6.78 16.12 -10.00
C ILE A 238 7.67 17.05 -10.83
N VAL A 239 7.08 17.77 -11.79
CA VAL A 239 7.80 18.73 -12.64
C VAL A 239 8.46 19.82 -11.79
N ALA A 240 7.73 20.39 -10.84
CA ALA A 240 8.25 21.44 -9.95
C ALA A 240 9.40 20.92 -9.06
N ILE A 241 9.23 19.76 -8.43
CA ILE A 241 10.24 19.13 -7.56
C ILE A 241 11.52 18.83 -8.35
N ASN A 242 11.40 18.26 -9.55
CA ASN A 242 12.55 17.97 -10.40
C ASN A 242 13.29 19.25 -10.82
N GLU A 243 12.57 20.31 -11.17
CA GLU A 243 13.18 21.59 -11.56
C GLU A 243 13.88 22.28 -10.37
N ILE A 244 13.25 22.30 -9.20
CA ILE A 244 13.88 22.81 -7.95
C ILE A 244 15.17 22.03 -7.69
N SER A 245 15.12 20.70 -7.75
CA SER A 245 16.28 19.83 -7.53
C SER A 245 17.45 20.13 -8.47
N ARG A 246 17.15 20.40 -9.75
CA ARG A 246 18.16 20.79 -10.74
C ARG A 246 18.82 22.11 -10.39
N GLN A 247 18.02 23.11 -10.03
CA GLN A 247 18.55 24.46 -9.74
C GLN A 247 19.34 24.54 -8.44
N ILE A 248 19.00 23.76 -7.44
CA ILE A 248 19.78 23.65 -6.18
C ILE A 248 21.10 22.90 -6.42
N GLY A 249 21.14 21.96 -7.34
CA GLY A 249 22.32 21.12 -7.61
C GLY A 249 23.34 21.71 -8.58
N GLN A 250 23.10 22.87 -9.17
CA GLN A 250 23.99 23.53 -10.13
C GLN A 250 24.94 24.56 -9.51
N SER A 251 25.08 24.55 -8.18
CA SER A 251 25.90 25.55 -7.46
C SER A 251 27.16 24.95 -6.88
#